data_5efc9819c6241121e0c822ec3259de71
#
_entry.id   5efc9819c6241121e0c822ec3259de71
#
_cell.length_a   1.000
_cell.length_b   1.000
_cell.length_c   1.000
_cell.angle_alpha   90.00
_cell.angle_beta   90.00
_cell.angle_gamma   90.00
#
_symmetry.space_group_name_H-M   'P 1'
#
loop_
_entity.id
_entity.type
_entity.pdbx_description
1 polymer ?
#
loop_
_entity_poly.entity_id
_entity_poly.type
_entity_poly.pdbx_seq_one_letter_code
_entity_poly.pdbx_strand_id
1 'polypeptide(L)'
;MGRAAVLDACTGELVTTHRLTDPTGHFINDVIPLGDRAWFTDSRDAVLYGIPRGRRTGGIRALPLVGDWVQTPDVNNANGIVATPDGRGLIVVSSSPGRLYNVYLKTGYATEIALIGADDVVNGDGLVRIGRTLYVVQNRLNLVSVFDLGAGSTTATLRGTLTDPRFDVPTAAARWGDRLYLVNARFTSPQTPDTTFNVVAVTL
;
A
#
# COMPACT_ATOMS: atom_id res chain seq x y z
N MET A 1 10.72 3.22 -15.56
CA MET A 1 10.33 4.67 -15.52
C MET A 1 9.03 4.77 -14.73
N GLY A 2 9.10 5.36 -13.53
CA GLY A 2 7.91 5.57 -12.70
C GLY A 2 7.07 6.72 -13.24
N ARG A 3 5.84 6.41 -13.68
CA ARG A 3 4.85 7.40 -14.14
C ARG A 3 3.52 7.17 -13.47
N ALA A 4 2.79 8.25 -13.16
CA ALA A 4 1.40 8.22 -12.76
C ALA A 4 0.55 8.81 -13.89
N ALA A 5 -0.52 8.11 -14.27
CA ALA A 5 -1.54 8.60 -15.17
C ALA A 5 -2.79 9.00 -14.38
N VAL A 6 -3.35 10.15 -14.71
CA VAL A 6 -4.65 10.59 -14.19
C VAL A 6 -5.66 10.45 -15.32
N LEU A 7 -6.70 9.69 -15.05
CA LEU A 7 -7.77 9.41 -16.02
C LEU A 7 -9.07 10.03 -15.51
N ASP A 8 -9.91 10.47 -16.43
CA ASP A 8 -11.28 10.85 -16.09
C ASP A 8 -12.09 9.59 -15.78
N ALA A 9 -12.73 9.56 -14.62
CA ALA A 9 -13.43 8.37 -14.13
C ALA A 9 -14.74 8.08 -14.91
N CYS A 10 -15.29 9.06 -15.62
CA CYS A 10 -16.52 8.91 -16.39
C CYS A 10 -16.24 8.46 -17.83
N THR A 11 -15.18 9.02 -18.43
CA THR A 11 -14.88 8.81 -19.87
C THR A 11 -13.72 7.82 -20.09
N GLY A 12 -12.87 7.62 -19.08
CA GLY A 12 -11.62 6.86 -19.20
C GLY A 12 -10.50 7.62 -19.95
N GLU A 13 -10.74 8.87 -20.34
CA GLU A 13 -9.76 9.66 -21.07
C GLU A 13 -8.58 10.06 -20.21
N LEU A 14 -7.40 10.10 -20.81
CA LEU A 14 -6.18 10.56 -20.17
C LEU A 14 -6.23 12.07 -19.93
N VAL A 15 -6.29 12.47 -18.66
CA VAL A 15 -6.27 13.89 -18.25
C VAL A 15 -4.83 14.42 -18.24
N THR A 16 -3.91 13.70 -17.62
CA THR A 16 -2.48 14.09 -17.54
C THR A 16 -1.63 12.91 -17.11
N THR A 17 -0.31 13.05 -17.33
CA THR A 17 0.71 12.13 -16.82
C THR A 17 1.74 12.89 -15.99
N HIS A 18 2.21 12.26 -14.93
CA HIS A 18 3.30 12.77 -14.10
C HIS A 18 4.47 11.79 -14.15
N ARG A 19 5.67 12.29 -14.46
CA ARG A 19 6.90 11.51 -14.33
C ARG A 19 7.39 11.63 -12.89
N LEU A 20 7.25 10.55 -12.11
CA LEU A 20 7.61 10.55 -10.68
C LEU A 20 9.11 10.37 -10.49
N THR A 21 9.73 9.49 -11.29
CA THR A 21 11.12 9.07 -11.09
C THR A 21 11.89 9.01 -12.40
N ASP A 22 13.19 8.84 -12.30
CA ASP A 22 14.06 8.46 -13.41
C ASP A 22 13.75 7.06 -13.96
N PRO A 23 14.32 6.67 -15.13
CA PRO A 23 13.94 5.43 -15.80
C PRO A 23 14.29 4.14 -15.07
N THR A 24 15.30 4.15 -14.21
CA THR A 24 15.90 2.95 -13.60
C THR A 24 15.94 3.07 -12.07
N GLY A 25 16.01 1.93 -11.40
CA GLY A 25 16.19 1.88 -9.94
C GLY A 25 14.91 2.13 -9.13
N HIS A 26 13.74 2.22 -9.77
CA HIS A 26 12.47 2.54 -9.12
C HIS A 26 11.38 1.51 -9.43
N PHE A 27 10.49 1.30 -8.46
CA PHE A 27 9.28 0.51 -8.63
C PHE A 27 8.11 1.21 -7.91
N ILE A 28 7.43 2.10 -8.63
CA ILE A 28 6.21 2.75 -8.13
C ILE A 28 5.14 1.68 -7.99
N ASN A 29 4.61 1.53 -6.77
CA ASN A 29 3.77 0.40 -6.41
C ASN A 29 2.33 0.81 -6.12
N ASP A 30 2.01 1.31 -4.94
CA ASP A 30 0.64 1.59 -4.51
C ASP A 30 0.36 3.10 -4.42
N VAL A 31 -0.93 3.45 -4.32
CA VAL A 31 -1.37 4.85 -4.30
C VAL A 31 -2.54 5.09 -3.37
N ILE A 32 -2.51 6.19 -2.62
CA ILE A 32 -3.62 6.67 -1.79
C ILE A 32 -3.87 8.16 -1.99
N PRO A 33 -5.10 8.60 -2.25
CA PRO A 33 -5.46 10.00 -2.20
C PRO A 33 -5.60 10.47 -0.74
N LEU A 34 -4.85 11.51 -0.36
CA LEU A 34 -4.95 12.17 0.94
C LEU A 34 -4.74 13.68 0.83
N GLY A 35 -5.69 14.44 1.34
CA GLY A 35 -5.67 15.90 1.24
C GLY A 35 -5.74 16.37 -0.21
N ASP A 36 -4.80 17.23 -0.58
CA ASP A 36 -4.68 17.80 -1.93
C ASP A 36 -3.80 16.99 -2.88
N ARG A 37 -3.29 15.82 -2.44
CA ARG A 37 -2.38 14.98 -3.21
C ARG A 37 -2.83 13.53 -3.28
N ALA A 38 -2.35 12.82 -4.32
CA ALA A 38 -2.27 11.38 -4.35
C ALA A 38 -0.82 10.97 -4.08
N TRP A 39 -0.62 10.11 -3.08
CA TRP A 39 0.70 9.68 -2.62
C TRP A 39 1.00 8.27 -3.11
N PHE A 40 2.18 8.08 -3.67
CA PHE A 40 2.66 6.83 -4.23
C PHE A 40 3.85 6.32 -3.44
N THR A 41 3.91 5.00 -3.26
CA THR A 41 5.09 4.30 -2.73
C THR A 41 6.07 3.96 -3.84
N ASP A 42 7.36 3.90 -3.47
CA ASP A 42 8.42 3.32 -4.31
C ASP A 42 9.05 2.14 -3.56
N SER A 43 8.90 0.93 -4.09
CA SER A 43 9.41 -0.26 -3.43
C SER A 43 10.94 -0.37 -3.47
N ARG A 44 11.61 0.42 -4.30
CA ARG A 44 13.06 0.37 -4.51
C ARG A 44 13.80 1.56 -3.91
N ASP A 45 13.08 2.63 -3.57
CA ASP A 45 13.65 3.83 -2.98
C ASP A 45 12.86 4.24 -1.73
N ALA A 46 13.56 4.83 -0.76
CA ALA A 46 12.97 5.31 0.49
C ALA A 46 12.27 6.67 0.29
N VAL A 47 11.33 6.75 -0.63
CA VAL A 47 10.63 7.99 -1.01
C VAL A 47 9.15 7.73 -1.26
N LEU A 48 8.30 8.65 -0.80
CA LEU A 48 6.91 8.76 -1.27
C LEU A 48 6.80 9.92 -2.27
N TYR A 49 6.05 9.70 -3.35
CA TYR A 49 5.79 10.74 -4.35
C TYR A 49 4.37 11.25 -4.27
N GLY A 50 4.19 12.55 -4.09
CA GLY A 50 2.88 13.19 -4.04
C GLY A 50 2.58 14.03 -5.28
N ILE A 51 1.57 13.66 -6.07
CA ILE A 51 1.06 14.48 -7.18
C ILE A 51 -0.18 15.28 -6.76
N PRO A 52 -0.44 16.45 -7.36
CA PRO A 52 -1.67 17.19 -7.13
C PRO A 52 -2.90 16.36 -7.55
N ARG A 53 -4.00 16.48 -6.79
CA ARG A 53 -5.27 15.84 -7.13
C ARG A 53 -6.14 16.72 -8.02
N GLY A 54 -6.82 16.08 -8.96
CA GLY A 54 -7.76 16.73 -9.87
C GLY A 54 -7.06 17.73 -10.80
N ARG A 55 -7.71 18.86 -11.07
CA ARG A 55 -7.18 19.95 -11.94
C ARG A 55 -6.27 20.93 -11.22
N ARG A 56 -5.80 20.62 -10.01
CA ARG A 56 -4.91 21.49 -9.26
C ARG A 56 -3.54 21.55 -9.94
N THR A 57 -3.00 22.74 -10.04
CA THR A 57 -1.63 22.99 -10.49
C THR A 57 -0.67 22.79 -9.32
N GLY A 58 0.50 22.25 -9.59
CA GLY A 58 1.56 22.07 -8.59
C GLY A 58 2.55 20.99 -9.03
N GLY A 59 3.76 21.11 -8.52
CA GLY A 59 4.82 20.15 -8.79
C GLY A 59 4.62 18.82 -8.03
N ILE A 60 5.34 17.81 -8.48
CA ILE A 60 5.52 16.57 -7.74
C ILE A 60 6.29 16.88 -6.47
N ARG A 61 5.85 16.31 -5.37
CA ARG A 61 6.57 16.35 -4.10
C ARG A 61 7.22 15.00 -3.86
N ALA A 62 8.55 14.95 -3.86
CA ALA A 62 9.30 13.84 -3.31
C ALA A 62 9.42 14.02 -1.79
N LEU A 63 9.05 13.00 -1.03
CA LEU A 63 9.09 12.98 0.43
C LEU A 63 9.96 11.81 0.87
N PRO A 64 11.25 12.04 1.17
CA PRO A 64 12.14 10.99 1.67
C PRO A 64 11.62 10.41 2.97
N LEU A 65 11.68 9.09 3.11
CA LEU A 65 11.38 8.37 4.33
C LEU A 65 12.62 8.36 5.21
N VAL A 66 12.48 8.87 6.43
CA VAL A 66 13.54 8.97 7.43
C VAL A 66 13.05 8.46 8.79
N GLY A 67 13.88 8.50 9.81
CA GLY A 67 13.54 7.99 11.15
C GLY A 67 13.76 6.48 11.25
N ASP A 68 12.73 5.72 11.65
CA ASP A 68 12.83 4.27 11.85
C ASP A 68 12.75 3.48 10.53
N TRP A 69 12.57 4.15 9.37
CA TRP A 69 12.47 3.47 8.08
C TRP A 69 13.72 2.65 7.75
N VAL A 70 13.50 1.38 7.43
CA VAL A 70 14.57 0.48 6.98
C VAL A 70 14.39 0.20 5.49
N GLN A 71 15.41 0.58 4.69
CA GLN A 71 15.49 0.28 3.28
C GLN A 71 16.46 -0.89 3.06
N THR A 72 15.92 -2.03 2.65
CA THR A 72 16.71 -3.23 2.34
C THR A 72 17.05 -3.22 0.85
N PRO A 73 18.34 -3.36 0.45
CA PRO A 73 18.72 -3.43 -0.95
C PRO A 73 18.10 -4.62 -1.68
N ASP A 74 17.85 -4.46 -2.98
CA ASP A 74 17.46 -5.50 -3.94
C ASP A 74 16.14 -6.24 -3.65
N VAL A 75 15.35 -5.77 -2.68
CA VAL A 75 14.02 -6.30 -2.37
C VAL A 75 12.94 -5.23 -2.50
N ASN A 76 11.68 -5.63 -2.50
CA ASN A 76 10.58 -4.69 -2.42
C ASN A 76 10.38 -4.25 -0.96
N ASN A 77 10.49 -2.96 -0.72
CA ASN A 77 10.29 -2.33 0.59
C ASN A 77 8.89 -1.71 0.66
N ALA A 78 8.77 -0.38 0.52
CA ALA A 78 7.48 0.29 0.57
C ALA A 78 6.51 -0.28 -0.47
N ASN A 79 5.34 -0.73 0.01
CA ASN A 79 4.33 -1.35 -0.82
C ASN A 79 2.97 -0.69 -0.52
N GLY A 80 2.01 -1.39 0.07
CA GLY A 80 0.70 -0.87 0.38
C GLY A 80 0.72 0.39 1.24
N ILE A 81 -0.23 1.30 1.00
CA ILE A 81 -0.31 2.60 1.65
C ILE A 81 -1.76 2.97 1.96
N VAL A 82 -2.03 3.42 3.18
CA VAL A 82 -3.34 3.98 3.59
C VAL A 82 -3.17 5.21 4.46
N ALA A 83 -4.22 6.03 4.56
CA ALA A 83 -4.23 7.16 5.49
C ALA A 83 -4.33 6.69 6.95
N THR A 84 -3.70 7.41 7.89
CA THR A 84 -3.94 7.22 9.33
C THR A 84 -5.40 7.53 9.72
N PRO A 85 -5.93 6.99 10.84
CA PRO A 85 -7.31 7.25 11.26
C PRO A 85 -7.66 8.72 11.41
N ASP A 86 -6.71 9.57 11.79
CA ASP A 86 -6.87 11.03 11.93
C ASP A 86 -6.67 11.79 10.62
N GLY A 87 -6.28 11.12 9.54
CA GLY A 87 -6.03 11.72 8.22
C GLY A 87 -4.81 12.64 8.14
N ARG A 88 -3.91 12.60 9.14
CA ARG A 88 -2.73 13.50 9.20
C ARG A 88 -1.44 12.88 8.71
N GLY A 89 -1.42 11.56 8.56
CA GLY A 89 -0.28 10.77 8.12
C GLY A 89 -0.68 9.62 7.23
N LEU A 90 0.30 8.83 6.90
CA LEU A 90 0.14 7.62 6.09
C LEU A 90 0.66 6.41 6.86
N ILE A 91 -0.01 5.28 6.72
CA ILE A 91 0.53 3.98 7.13
C ILE A 91 1.06 3.31 5.88
N VAL A 92 2.31 2.88 5.93
CA VAL A 92 3.00 2.19 4.84
C VAL A 92 3.48 0.84 5.35
N VAL A 93 3.23 -0.22 4.58
CA VAL A 93 3.83 -1.53 4.83
C VAL A 93 5.13 -1.65 4.05
N SER A 94 6.19 -2.13 4.72
CA SER A 94 7.40 -2.63 4.06
C SER A 94 7.27 -4.13 3.90
N SER A 95 7.26 -4.64 2.66
CA SER A 95 7.14 -6.07 2.37
C SER A 95 8.30 -6.88 2.94
N SER A 96 9.48 -6.28 2.98
CA SER A 96 10.71 -6.81 3.57
C SER A 96 11.40 -5.68 4.35
N PRO A 97 11.60 -5.83 5.65
CA PRO A 97 11.53 -7.04 6.49
C PRO A 97 10.12 -7.39 7.05
N GLY A 98 9.05 -6.78 6.59
CA GLY A 98 7.69 -7.07 7.06
C GLY A 98 7.28 -6.17 8.23
N ARG A 99 7.33 -4.85 8.04
CA ARG A 99 7.03 -3.85 9.08
C ARG A 99 5.98 -2.86 8.64
N LEU A 100 5.30 -2.27 9.61
CA LEU A 100 4.37 -1.15 9.41
C LEU A 100 5.00 0.15 9.91
N TYR A 101 4.80 1.22 9.16
CA TYR A 101 5.30 2.55 9.54
C TYR A 101 4.21 3.58 9.50
N ASN A 102 4.16 4.45 10.50
CA ASN A 102 3.37 5.68 10.50
C ASN A 102 4.27 6.82 9.97
N VAL A 103 3.92 7.38 8.82
CA VAL A 103 4.71 8.41 8.13
C VAL A 103 4.06 9.78 8.32
N TYR A 104 4.80 10.71 8.91
CA TYR A 104 4.36 12.10 9.07
C TYR A 104 4.59 12.90 7.79
N LEU A 105 3.51 13.37 7.17
CA LEU A 105 3.53 13.96 5.83
C LEU A 105 4.33 15.26 5.69
N LYS A 106 4.60 16.00 6.78
CA LYS A 106 5.37 17.24 6.66
C LYS A 106 6.86 16.99 6.44
N THR A 107 7.40 15.94 7.06
CA THR A 107 8.84 15.67 7.12
C THR A 107 9.27 14.36 6.47
N GLY A 108 8.36 13.39 6.26
CA GLY A 108 8.69 12.03 5.87
C GLY A 108 9.21 11.18 7.04
N TYR A 109 9.13 11.71 8.27
CA TYR A 109 9.54 10.93 9.44
C TYR A 109 8.61 9.72 9.59
N ALA A 110 9.18 8.52 9.47
CA ALA A 110 8.53 7.24 9.63
C ALA A 110 8.82 6.71 11.02
N THR A 111 7.77 6.44 11.79
CA THR A 111 7.87 5.76 13.08
C THR A 111 7.37 4.33 12.89
N GLU A 112 8.15 3.35 13.33
CA GLU A 112 7.71 1.96 13.28
C GLU A 112 6.49 1.75 14.18
N ILE A 113 5.47 1.09 13.66
CA ILE A 113 4.26 0.71 14.41
C ILE A 113 4.55 -0.61 15.10
N ALA A 114 4.60 -0.60 16.44
CA ALA A 114 4.84 -1.81 17.21
C ALA A 114 3.71 -2.83 17.04
N LEU A 115 4.03 -4.02 16.55
CA LEU A 115 3.10 -5.13 16.42
C LEU A 115 2.91 -5.81 17.78
N ILE A 116 1.68 -6.12 18.13
CA ILE A 116 1.30 -6.85 19.35
C ILE A 116 0.56 -8.11 18.93
N GLY A 117 1.10 -9.28 19.29
CA GLY A 117 0.53 -10.58 18.89
C GLY A 117 0.93 -11.06 17.50
N ALA A 118 1.89 -10.38 16.86
CA ALA A 118 2.56 -10.82 15.63
C ALA A 118 4.00 -10.36 15.67
N ASP A 119 4.91 -11.12 15.04
CA ASP A 119 6.33 -10.79 14.97
C ASP A 119 6.64 -9.86 13.79
N ASP A 120 5.92 -10.04 12.69
CA ASP A 120 6.08 -9.28 11.46
C ASP A 120 4.81 -9.30 10.58
N VAL A 121 4.87 -8.59 9.46
CA VAL A 121 3.91 -8.64 8.36
C VAL A 121 4.66 -8.89 7.03
N VAL A 122 5.59 -9.84 7.05
CA VAL A 122 6.40 -10.19 5.88
C VAL A 122 5.53 -10.52 4.66
N ASN A 123 6.01 -10.17 3.46
CA ASN A 123 5.23 -10.20 2.22
C ASN A 123 3.97 -9.31 2.27
N GLY A 124 3.95 -8.30 3.15
CA GLY A 124 2.91 -7.29 3.18
C GLY A 124 2.82 -6.56 1.85
N ASP A 125 1.62 -6.53 1.29
CA ASP A 125 1.29 -5.93 0.00
C ASP A 125 0.19 -4.89 0.20
N GLY A 126 -0.99 -5.02 -0.36
CA GLY A 126 -2.07 -4.07 -0.20
C GLY A 126 -2.52 -3.86 1.25
N LEU A 127 -2.88 -2.64 1.57
CA LEU A 127 -3.48 -2.27 2.84
C LEU A 127 -4.93 -1.81 2.66
N VAL A 128 -5.80 -2.19 3.58
CA VAL A 128 -7.15 -1.61 3.71
C VAL A 128 -7.38 -1.18 5.15
N ARG A 129 -7.89 0.03 5.35
CA ARG A 129 -8.24 0.53 6.68
C ARG A 129 -9.73 0.86 6.77
N ILE A 130 -10.38 0.34 7.81
CA ILE A 130 -11.78 0.58 8.12
C ILE A 130 -11.86 1.08 9.57
N GLY A 131 -12.09 2.38 9.74
CA GLY A 131 -12.01 2.97 11.07
C GLY A 131 -10.61 2.84 11.66
N ARG A 132 -10.46 2.06 12.73
CA ARG A 132 -9.16 1.74 13.35
C ARG A 132 -8.67 0.34 13.02
N THR A 133 -9.44 -0.45 12.30
CA THR A 133 -9.04 -1.77 11.88
C THR A 133 -8.22 -1.69 10.59
N LEU A 134 -7.02 -2.25 10.61
CA LEU A 134 -6.10 -2.34 9.49
C LEU A 134 -6.02 -3.79 9.01
N TYR A 135 -6.24 -3.98 7.73
CA TYR A 135 -6.08 -5.25 7.01
C TYR A 135 -4.80 -5.19 6.20
N VAL A 136 -3.91 -6.13 6.42
CA VAL A 136 -2.62 -6.27 5.73
C VAL A 136 -2.65 -7.52 4.88
N VAL A 137 -2.68 -7.37 3.58
CA VAL A 137 -2.58 -8.51 2.66
C VAL A 137 -1.14 -9.00 2.66
N GLN A 138 -0.90 -10.25 3.04
CA GLN A 138 0.41 -10.91 3.00
C GLN A 138 0.40 -11.90 1.83
N ASN A 139 0.80 -11.42 0.67
CA ASN A 139 0.50 -12.02 -0.63
C ASN A 139 0.98 -13.47 -0.77
N ARG A 140 2.27 -13.74 -0.55
CA ARG A 140 2.84 -15.10 -0.69
C ARG A 140 2.44 -16.06 0.42
N LEU A 141 1.86 -15.54 1.51
CA LEU A 141 1.33 -16.34 2.60
C LEU A 141 -0.16 -16.68 2.41
N ASN A 142 -0.80 -16.11 1.37
CA ASN A 142 -2.22 -16.31 1.09
C ASN A 142 -3.12 -16.01 2.30
N LEU A 143 -2.83 -14.91 3.00
CA LEU A 143 -3.62 -14.48 4.15
C LEU A 143 -3.73 -12.95 4.23
N VAL A 144 -4.68 -12.50 5.04
CA VAL A 144 -4.83 -11.09 5.44
C VAL A 144 -4.77 -11.03 6.96
N SER A 145 -3.75 -10.37 7.50
CA SER A 145 -3.67 -10.09 8.92
C SER A 145 -4.55 -8.90 9.28
N VAL A 146 -5.31 -9.02 10.36
CA VAL A 146 -6.27 -8.02 10.83
C VAL A 146 -5.78 -7.44 12.15
N PHE A 147 -5.53 -6.14 12.18
CA PHE A 147 -5.01 -5.43 13.34
C PHE A 147 -5.94 -4.32 13.80
N ASP A 148 -5.98 -4.07 15.12
CA ASP A 148 -6.51 -2.83 15.68
C ASP A 148 -5.38 -1.84 15.92
N LEU A 149 -5.49 -0.68 15.30
CA LEU A 149 -4.53 0.41 15.49
C LEU A 149 -4.73 1.08 16.85
N GLY A 150 -3.65 1.23 17.60
CA GLY A 150 -3.58 1.99 18.83
C GLY A 150 -3.73 3.50 18.61
N ALA A 151 -3.76 4.28 19.69
CA ALA A 151 -3.82 5.73 19.63
C ALA A 151 -2.60 6.27 18.86
N GLY A 152 -2.83 7.26 18.00
CA GLY A 152 -1.75 7.85 17.18
C GLY A 152 -1.11 6.87 16.18
N SER A 153 -1.68 5.67 16.00
CA SER A 153 -1.13 4.60 15.14
C SER A 153 0.32 4.25 15.47
N THR A 154 0.64 4.17 16.78
CA THR A 154 1.97 3.75 17.25
C THR A 154 2.04 2.25 17.55
N THR A 155 0.89 1.59 17.68
CA THR A 155 0.77 0.15 17.90
C THR A 155 -0.29 -0.44 16.97
N ALA A 156 -0.13 -1.73 16.65
CA ALA A 156 -1.12 -2.53 15.92
C ALA A 156 -1.27 -3.88 16.60
N THR A 157 -2.44 -4.14 17.20
CA THR A 157 -2.72 -5.39 17.91
C THR A 157 -3.42 -6.37 16.98
N LEU A 158 -2.82 -7.55 16.80
CA LEU A 158 -3.39 -8.61 15.97
C LEU A 158 -4.71 -9.10 16.56
N ARG A 159 -5.75 -9.13 15.73
CA ARG A 159 -7.08 -9.66 16.06
C ARG A 159 -7.29 -11.06 15.51
N GLY A 160 -6.63 -11.35 14.40
CA GLY A 160 -6.72 -12.63 13.72
C GLY A 160 -6.28 -12.51 12.26
N THR A 161 -6.52 -13.58 11.52
CA THR A 161 -6.20 -13.65 10.09
C THR A 161 -7.43 -14.11 9.30
N LEU A 162 -7.55 -13.60 8.07
CA LEU A 162 -8.50 -14.09 7.08
C LEU A 162 -7.75 -14.92 6.05
N THR A 163 -8.27 -16.10 5.76
CA THR A 163 -7.77 -16.98 4.70
C THR A 163 -8.94 -17.48 3.86
N ASP A 164 -8.66 -17.86 2.64
CA ASP A 164 -9.62 -18.49 1.75
C ASP A 164 -8.88 -19.48 0.83
N PRO A 165 -9.39 -20.70 0.60
CA PRO A 165 -8.72 -21.68 -0.25
C PRO A 165 -8.59 -21.25 -1.71
N ARG A 166 -9.29 -20.20 -2.12
CA ARG A 166 -9.22 -19.59 -3.46
C ARG A 166 -8.12 -18.53 -3.57
N PHE A 167 -7.42 -18.16 -2.47
CA PHE A 167 -6.29 -17.23 -2.55
C PHE A 167 -5.14 -17.86 -3.33
N ASP A 168 -4.66 -17.11 -4.32
CA ASP A 168 -3.52 -17.46 -5.16
C ASP A 168 -2.67 -16.21 -5.37
N VAL A 169 -1.87 -15.89 -4.36
CA VAL A 169 -1.05 -14.68 -4.23
C VAL A 169 -1.94 -13.41 -4.34
N PRO A 170 -2.86 -13.19 -3.38
CA PRO A 170 -3.65 -11.95 -3.37
C PRO A 170 -2.74 -10.76 -3.10
N THR A 171 -2.92 -9.66 -3.83
CA THR A 171 -2.06 -8.47 -3.71
C THR A 171 -2.82 -7.26 -3.17
N ALA A 172 -3.75 -6.73 -3.92
CA ALA A 172 -4.56 -5.59 -3.52
C ALA A 172 -5.92 -6.02 -3.00
N ALA A 173 -6.48 -5.23 -2.10
CA ALA A 173 -7.82 -5.44 -1.60
C ALA A 173 -8.65 -4.15 -1.60
N ALA A 174 -9.95 -4.28 -1.77
CA ALA A 174 -10.90 -3.18 -1.64
C ALA A 174 -12.13 -3.63 -0.85
N ARG A 175 -12.67 -2.72 -0.02
CA ARG A 175 -13.92 -2.99 0.70
C ARG A 175 -15.13 -2.58 -0.14
N TRP A 176 -16.13 -3.47 -0.17
CA TRP A 176 -17.47 -3.14 -0.61
C TRP A 176 -18.51 -3.83 0.29
N GLY A 177 -19.36 -3.03 0.92
CA GLY A 177 -20.32 -3.54 1.91
C GLY A 177 -19.62 -4.15 3.12
N ASP A 178 -19.95 -5.40 3.42
CA ASP A 178 -19.42 -6.24 4.49
C ASP A 178 -18.29 -7.19 4.03
N ARG A 179 -17.71 -6.94 2.84
CA ARG A 179 -16.71 -7.83 2.25
C ARG A 179 -15.43 -7.09 1.85
N LEU A 180 -14.32 -7.81 1.90
CA LEU A 180 -13.10 -7.50 1.19
C LEU A 180 -13.03 -8.28 -0.11
N TYR A 181 -12.70 -7.58 -1.18
CA TYR A 181 -12.44 -8.14 -2.51
C TYR A 181 -10.93 -8.09 -2.76
N LEU A 182 -10.31 -9.26 -2.91
CA LEU A 182 -8.87 -9.41 -3.08
C LEU A 182 -8.56 -9.87 -4.50
N VAL A 183 -7.63 -9.20 -5.16
CA VAL A 183 -7.17 -9.57 -6.52
C VAL A 183 -6.05 -10.59 -6.40
N ASN A 184 -6.23 -11.76 -6.99
CA ASN A 184 -5.18 -12.78 -7.10
C ASN A 184 -4.22 -12.43 -8.25
N ALA A 185 -2.97 -12.11 -7.91
CA ALA A 185 -1.93 -11.83 -8.91
C ALA A 185 -1.30 -13.08 -9.50
N ARG A 186 -1.45 -14.25 -8.83
CA ARG A 186 -1.03 -15.55 -9.33
C ARG A 186 0.43 -15.61 -9.80
N PHE A 187 1.36 -14.96 -9.05
CA PHE A 187 2.77 -14.87 -9.46
C PHE A 187 3.48 -16.22 -9.62
N THR A 188 2.92 -17.30 -9.08
CA THR A 188 3.43 -18.66 -9.22
C THR A 188 2.93 -19.38 -10.49
N SER A 189 1.94 -18.81 -11.17
CA SER A 189 1.38 -19.33 -12.42
C SER A 189 2.12 -18.76 -13.63
N PRO A 190 2.22 -19.49 -14.75
CA PRO A 190 2.77 -18.93 -15.98
C PRO A 190 2.00 -17.66 -16.40
N GLN A 191 2.72 -16.58 -16.69
CA GLN A 191 2.13 -15.33 -17.16
C GLN A 191 2.04 -15.34 -18.69
N THR A 192 0.93 -15.85 -19.22
CA THR A 192 0.65 -15.92 -20.66
C THR A 192 -0.59 -15.10 -20.99
N PRO A 193 -0.85 -14.79 -22.27
CA PRO A 193 -2.09 -14.10 -22.68
C PRO A 193 -3.38 -14.85 -22.26
N ASP A 194 -3.31 -16.16 -22.05
CA ASP A 194 -4.43 -17.00 -21.66
C ASP A 194 -4.56 -17.18 -20.13
N THR A 195 -3.63 -16.58 -19.35
CA THR A 195 -3.68 -16.66 -17.88
C THR A 195 -4.88 -15.88 -17.37
N THR A 196 -5.82 -16.58 -16.73
CA THR A 196 -6.99 -15.97 -16.12
C THR A 196 -6.66 -15.44 -14.73
N PHE A 197 -7.16 -14.25 -14.42
CA PHE A 197 -7.09 -13.64 -13.09
C PHE A 197 -8.49 -13.59 -12.49
N ASN A 198 -8.57 -13.62 -11.16
CA ASN A 198 -9.83 -13.58 -10.46
C ASN A 198 -9.75 -12.70 -9.20
N VAL A 199 -10.92 -12.37 -8.69
CA VAL A 199 -11.10 -11.66 -7.44
C VAL A 199 -11.83 -12.56 -6.46
N VAL A 200 -11.32 -12.67 -5.24
CA VAL A 200 -11.93 -13.44 -4.15
C VAL A 200 -12.58 -12.47 -3.17
N ALA A 201 -13.85 -12.70 -2.85
CA ALA A 201 -14.56 -11.96 -1.82
C ALA A 201 -14.59 -12.76 -0.52
N VAL A 202 -14.15 -12.16 0.59
CA VAL A 202 -14.23 -12.69 1.96
C VAL A 202 -15.07 -11.76 2.83
N THR A 203 -15.81 -12.32 3.78
CA THR A 203 -16.60 -11.53 4.75
C THR A 203 -15.69 -10.92 5.81
N LEU A 204 -16.01 -9.68 6.23
CA LEU A 204 -15.32 -8.93 7.28
C LEU A 204 -15.74 -9.35 8.68
#